data_3a1db928ab504bd686bfc2345058a019
#
_entry.id   3a1db928ab504bd686bfc2345058a019
#
_cell.length_a   1.000
_cell.length_b   1.000
_cell.length_c   1.000
_cell.angle_alpha   90.00
_cell.angle_beta   90.00
_cell.angle_gamma   90.00
#
_symmetry.space_group_name_H-M   'P 1'
#
loop_
_entity.id
_entity.type
_entity.pdbx_description
1 polymer ?
#
loop_
_entity_poly.entity_id
_entity_poly.type
_entity_poly.pdbx_seq_one_letter_code
_entity_poly.pdbx_strand_id
1 'polypeptide(L)'
;MRRSDLVPDCGSCAAICCVATSFEASEDFAFDKPAGVHCRHLTRDCRCAVHDDLARRGLPGCAVYDCYGAGQRMTRAFSVRGQSSLADTANDAERNEAFLILRVVHELLWQLTEAAKLCPATRGDVGATLALEIDALDAIARAPWSDLFDVDLGPHRDAARRLLCRVGDALGGRRAVRSLVVLD
;
A
#
# COMPACT_ATOMS: atom_id res chain seq x y z
N MET A 1 6.12 8.58 -9.96
CA MET A 1 6.85 7.63 -9.05
C MET A 1 7.40 6.49 -9.89
N ARG A 2 8.56 5.90 -9.53
CA ARG A 2 9.08 4.72 -10.24
C ARG A 2 8.40 3.47 -9.70
N ARG A 3 8.27 2.42 -10.54
CA ARG A 3 7.71 1.13 -10.11
C ARG A 3 8.43 0.54 -8.89
N SER A 4 9.75 0.72 -8.81
CA SER A 4 10.56 0.29 -7.66
C SER A 4 10.14 0.93 -6.34
N ASP A 5 9.54 2.11 -6.39
CA ASP A 5 9.05 2.82 -5.20
C ASP A 5 7.75 2.21 -4.65
N LEU A 6 7.04 1.41 -5.49
CA LEU A 6 5.80 0.70 -5.17
C LEU A 6 6.04 -0.78 -4.77
N VAL A 7 7.29 -1.18 -4.58
CA VAL A 7 7.64 -2.52 -4.11
C VAL A 7 8.05 -2.43 -2.64
N PRO A 8 7.51 -3.26 -1.75
CA PRO A 8 7.90 -3.25 -0.34
C PRO A 8 9.40 -3.48 -0.15
N ASP A 9 10.02 -2.63 0.65
CA ASP A 9 11.39 -2.80 1.14
C ASP A 9 11.37 -2.76 2.67
N CYS A 10 11.12 -3.93 3.27
CA CYS A 10 11.11 -4.08 4.73
C CYS A 10 12.48 -3.79 5.34
N GLY A 11 13.56 -3.88 4.53
CA GLY A 11 14.92 -3.52 4.92
C GLY A 11 15.08 -2.04 5.26
N SER A 12 14.31 -1.19 4.60
CA SER A 12 14.33 0.27 4.75
C SER A 12 13.10 0.81 5.49
N CYS A 13 12.35 -0.05 6.18
CA CYS A 13 11.10 0.30 6.85
C CYS A 13 11.21 0.14 8.37
N ALA A 14 10.66 1.10 9.13
CA ALA A 14 10.51 1.02 10.58
C ALA A 14 9.32 0.14 11.02
N ALA A 15 8.98 -0.90 10.24
CA ALA A 15 7.92 -1.86 10.51
C ALA A 15 6.53 -1.24 10.76
N ILE A 16 6.20 -0.16 10.06
CA ILE A 16 4.96 0.61 10.31
C ILE A 16 3.72 -0.28 10.16
N CYS A 17 3.65 -1.18 9.18
CA CYS A 17 2.54 -2.11 9.04
C CYS A 17 2.35 -3.02 10.29
N CYS A 18 3.43 -3.45 10.94
CA CYS A 18 3.37 -4.25 12.16
C CYS A 18 2.82 -3.49 13.37
N VAL A 19 2.65 -2.18 13.26
CA VAL A 19 2.05 -1.32 14.29
C VAL A 19 0.71 -0.77 13.83
N ALA A 20 0.64 -0.16 12.66
CA ALA A 20 -0.52 0.57 12.17
C ALA A 20 -1.74 -0.31 11.89
N THR A 21 -1.54 -1.52 11.33
CA THR A 21 -2.67 -2.39 10.96
C THR A 21 -3.27 -3.07 12.17
N SER A 22 -4.57 -3.34 12.12
CA SER A 22 -5.27 -4.26 13.02
C SER A 22 -5.61 -5.56 12.30
N PHE A 23 -5.78 -6.63 13.07
CA PHE A 23 -6.37 -7.88 12.61
C PHE A 23 -6.97 -8.65 13.78
N GLU A 24 -7.96 -9.48 13.47
CA GLU A 24 -8.63 -10.36 14.41
C GLU A 24 -8.25 -11.82 14.15
N ALA A 25 -8.29 -12.64 15.19
CA ALA A 25 -8.04 -14.08 15.11
C ALA A 25 -9.01 -14.72 14.10
N SER A 26 -8.47 -15.44 13.14
CA SER A 26 -9.19 -16.03 12.01
C SER A 26 -8.34 -17.14 11.37
N GLU A 27 -8.75 -17.64 10.21
CA GLU A 27 -7.91 -18.52 9.39
C GLU A 27 -6.63 -17.83 8.91
N ASP A 28 -6.65 -16.49 8.80
CA ASP A 28 -5.52 -15.68 8.35
C ASP A 28 -4.60 -15.20 9.48
N PHE A 29 -5.08 -15.20 10.72
CA PHE A 29 -4.34 -14.65 11.86
C PHE A 29 -4.57 -15.47 13.13
N ALA A 30 -3.50 -16.00 13.71
CA ALA A 30 -3.54 -16.84 14.92
C ALA A 30 -3.92 -16.08 16.21
N PHE A 31 -4.04 -14.74 16.18
CA PHE A 31 -4.33 -13.91 17.35
C PHE A 31 -4.85 -12.54 16.94
N ASP A 32 -5.48 -11.85 17.91
CA ASP A 32 -5.93 -10.48 17.75
C ASP A 32 -4.79 -9.48 17.91
N LYS A 33 -4.77 -8.45 17.08
CA LYS A 33 -3.87 -7.31 17.18
C LYS A 33 -4.63 -5.99 16.94
N PRO A 34 -4.73 -5.12 17.94
CA PRO A 34 -5.29 -3.79 17.75
C PRO A 34 -4.41 -2.90 16.86
N ALA A 35 -5.02 -1.94 16.16
CA ALA A 35 -4.28 -0.88 15.47
C ALA A 35 -3.46 -0.05 16.46
N GLY A 36 -2.30 0.41 16.04
CA GLY A 36 -1.38 1.21 16.88
C GLY A 36 -0.61 0.41 17.94
N VAL A 37 -0.86 -0.89 18.05
CA VAL A 37 -0.15 -1.76 19.00
C VAL A 37 0.90 -2.58 18.26
N HIS A 38 2.09 -2.69 18.84
CA HIS A 38 3.17 -3.51 18.29
C HIS A 38 2.75 -4.98 18.18
N CYS A 39 2.99 -5.58 17.00
CA CYS A 39 2.87 -7.03 16.85
C CYS A 39 3.81 -7.74 17.85
N ARG A 40 3.35 -8.83 18.47
CA ARG A 40 4.15 -9.64 19.42
C ARG A 40 5.44 -10.22 18.80
N HIS A 41 5.49 -10.33 17.48
CA HIS A 41 6.64 -10.84 16.74
C HIS A 41 7.57 -9.74 16.24
N LEU A 42 7.28 -8.47 16.55
CA LEU A 42 8.10 -7.34 16.15
C LEU A 42 9.31 -7.23 17.10
N THR A 43 10.50 -7.24 16.51
CA THR A 43 11.77 -7.11 17.24
C THR A 43 12.19 -5.64 17.40
N ARG A 44 13.13 -5.35 18.29
CA ARG A 44 13.59 -3.98 18.57
C ARG A 44 14.29 -3.30 17.39
N ASP A 45 14.80 -4.08 16.46
CA ASP A 45 15.43 -3.61 15.21
C ASP A 45 14.43 -3.46 14.05
N CYS A 46 13.13 -3.38 14.38
CA CYS A 46 12.05 -3.21 13.40
C CYS A 46 11.94 -4.36 12.38
N ARG A 47 12.16 -5.61 12.84
CA ARG A 47 12.01 -6.80 12.01
C ARG A 47 10.93 -7.72 12.56
N CYS A 48 10.33 -8.51 11.68
CA CYS A 48 9.46 -9.60 12.10
C CYS A 48 10.30 -10.83 12.44
N ALA A 49 10.26 -11.30 13.69
CA ALA A 49 11.01 -12.47 14.14
C ALA A 49 10.58 -13.79 13.46
N VAL A 50 9.41 -13.79 12.82
CA VAL A 50 8.83 -14.98 12.17
C VAL A 50 8.56 -14.77 10.68
N HIS A 51 9.21 -13.76 10.07
CA HIS A 51 8.94 -13.36 8.68
C HIS A 51 9.04 -14.52 7.68
N ASP A 52 10.05 -15.37 7.84
CA ASP A 52 10.30 -16.50 6.93
C ASP A 52 9.38 -17.71 7.21
N ASP A 53 8.50 -17.60 8.21
CA ASP A 53 7.71 -18.70 8.73
C ASP A 53 6.23 -18.33 8.97
N LEU A 54 5.78 -17.21 8.43
CA LEU A 54 4.47 -16.61 8.70
C LEU A 54 3.32 -17.61 8.56
N ALA A 55 3.23 -18.31 7.43
CA ALA A 55 2.14 -19.24 7.17
C ALA A 55 2.11 -20.40 8.20
N ARG A 56 3.29 -20.97 8.56
CA ARG A 56 3.37 -22.02 9.58
C ARG A 56 3.08 -21.53 11.00
N ARG A 57 3.20 -20.23 11.24
CA ARG A 57 2.87 -19.57 12.51
C ARG A 57 1.43 -19.13 12.61
N GLY A 58 0.57 -19.51 11.62
CA GLY A 58 -0.83 -19.11 11.59
C GLY A 58 -1.02 -17.63 11.25
N LEU A 59 -0.15 -17.08 10.40
CA LEU A 59 -0.17 -15.68 9.94
C LEU A 59 -0.13 -15.60 8.40
N PRO A 60 -0.92 -16.40 7.66
CA PRO A 60 -0.93 -16.32 6.21
C PRO A 60 -1.36 -14.93 5.72
N GLY A 61 -2.24 -14.21 6.42
CA GLY A 61 -2.61 -12.85 6.10
C GLY A 61 -1.42 -11.87 6.07
N CYS A 62 -0.45 -12.04 7.00
CA CYS A 62 0.80 -11.26 6.95
C CYS A 62 1.68 -11.64 5.75
N ALA A 63 1.64 -12.90 5.31
CA ALA A 63 2.45 -13.36 4.19
C ALA A 63 1.99 -12.79 2.85
N VAL A 64 0.68 -12.51 2.70
CA VAL A 64 0.10 -11.93 1.48
C VAL A 64 -0.07 -10.41 1.56
N TYR A 65 0.15 -9.82 2.72
CA TYR A 65 0.00 -8.37 2.91
C TYR A 65 1.04 -7.61 2.09
N ASP A 66 0.57 -6.64 1.30
CA ASP A 66 1.42 -5.72 0.55
C ASP A 66 1.17 -4.27 0.96
N CYS A 67 2.21 -3.56 1.35
CA CYS A 67 2.15 -2.12 1.62
C CYS A 67 2.44 -1.26 0.39
N TYR A 68 2.74 -1.89 -0.74
CA TYR A 68 3.09 -1.21 -2.00
C TYR A 68 4.16 -0.12 -1.81
N GLY A 69 5.11 -0.33 -0.91
CA GLY A 69 6.17 0.64 -0.63
C GLY A 69 5.80 1.80 0.29
N ALA A 70 4.57 1.89 0.77
CA ALA A 70 4.14 2.96 1.67
C ALA A 70 4.93 2.96 2.99
N GLY A 71 5.31 1.80 3.52
CA GLY A 71 6.06 1.67 4.77
C GLY A 71 7.41 2.38 4.73
N GLN A 72 8.27 2.07 3.74
CA GLN A 72 9.56 2.73 3.60
C GLN A 72 9.43 4.21 3.22
N ARG A 73 8.38 4.60 2.49
CA ARG A 73 8.10 5.99 2.17
C ARG A 73 7.81 6.80 3.44
N MET A 74 6.91 6.29 4.30
CA MET A 74 6.60 6.92 5.58
C MET A 74 7.81 6.94 6.52
N THR A 75 8.56 5.85 6.59
CA THR A 75 9.80 5.79 7.38
C THR A 75 10.75 6.92 7.01
N ARG A 76 11.00 7.15 5.72
CA ARG A 76 11.86 8.25 5.25
C ARG A 76 11.31 9.62 5.62
N ALA A 77 10.00 9.84 5.50
CA ALA A 77 9.37 11.11 5.83
C ALA A 77 9.50 11.48 7.30
N PHE A 78 9.49 10.48 8.19
CA PHE A 78 9.64 10.67 9.63
C PHE A 78 11.10 10.63 10.11
N SER A 79 12.00 9.91 9.43
CA SER A 79 13.43 9.88 9.76
C SER A 79 14.09 11.27 9.71
N VAL A 80 13.63 12.13 8.81
CA VAL A 80 14.08 13.54 8.71
C VAL A 80 13.76 14.32 9.99
N ARG A 81 12.80 13.86 10.82
CA ARG A 81 12.45 14.46 12.12
C ARG A 81 13.12 13.78 13.32
N GLY A 82 14.01 12.82 13.10
CA GLY A 82 14.64 12.06 14.17
C GLY A 82 13.73 11.01 14.82
N GLN A 83 12.57 10.69 14.22
CA GLN A 83 11.55 9.76 14.72
C GLN A 83 11.62 8.43 13.96
N SER A 84 12.68 7.69 14.10
CA SER A 84 12.85 6.40 13.41
C SER A 84 12.90 5.19 14.35
N SER A 85 12.62 5.38 15.64
CA SER A 85 12.62 4.28 16.61
C SER A 85 11.29 3.54 16.64
N LEU A 86 11.33 2.29 17.09
CA LEU A 86 10.13 1.47 17.31
C LEU A 86 9.16 2.09 18.33
N ALA A 87 9.71 2.73 19.37
CA ALA A 87 8.92 3.42 20.39
C ALA A 87 8.11 4.60 19.78
N ASP A 88 8.72 5.35 18.86
CA ASP A 88 8.04 6.45 18.18
C ASP A 88 6.91 5.95 17.29
N THR A 89 7.06 4.76 16.67
CA THR A 89 6.04 4.20 15.78
C THR A 89 4.75 3.83 16.51
N ALA A 90 4.81 3.34 17.75
CA ALA A 90 3.62 2.96 18.52
C ALA A 90 2.82 4.18 19.02
N ASN A 91 3.52 5.27 19.32
CA ASN A 91 2.91 6.45 19.94
C ASN A 91 2.44 7.53 18.94
N ASP A 92 2.66 7.31 17.64
CA ASP A 92 2.34 8.29 16.61
C ASP A 92 1.11 7.84 15.81
N ALA A 93 -0.09 8.19 16.33
CA ALA A 93 -1.36 7.86 15.70
C ALA A 93 -1.47 8.50 14.30
N GLU A 94 -1.01 9.73 14.14
CA GLU A 94 -1.04 10.44 12.85
C GLU A 94 -0.20 9.73 11.79
N ARG A 95 0.99 9.27 12.15
CA ARG A 95 1.84 8.51 11.23
C ARG A 95 1.20 7.20 10.81
N ASN A 96 0.59 6.48 11.75
CA ASN A 96 -0.07 5.23 11.46
C ASN A 96 -1.27 5.44 10.52
N GLU A 97 -2.05 6.48 10.75
CA GLU A 97 -3.18 6.85 9.90
C GLU A 97 -2.70 7.30 8.51
N ALA A 98 -1.72 8.20 8.44
CA ALA A 98 -1.12 8.62 7.18
C ALA A 98 -0.55 7.45 6.37
N PHE A 99 0.05 6.46 7.05
CA PHE A 99 0.50 5.23 6.41
C PHE A 99 -0.66 4.46 5.76
N LEU A 100 -1.80 4.31 6.45
CA LEU A 100 -2.95 3.58 5.91
C LEU A 100 -3.53 4.29 4.69
N ILE A 101 -3.61 5.62 4.71
CA ILE A 101 -4.04 6.43 3.56
C ILE A 101 -3.04 6.26 2.40
N LEU A 102 -1.75 6.44 2.67
CA LEU A 102 -0.70 6.33 1.65
C LEU A 102 -0.64 4.93 1.03
N ARG A 103 -0.88 3.88 1.83
CA ARG A 103 -0.96 2.52 1.32
C ARG A 103 -2.03 2.38 0.24
N VAL A 104 -3.21 2.96 0.45
CA VAL A 104 -4.28 2.95 -0.55
C VAL A 104 -3.86 3.70 -1.83
N VAL A 105 -3.24 4.87 -1.69
CA VAL A 105 -2.72 5.64 -2.84
C VAL A 105 -1.70 4.82 -3.63
N HIS A 106 -0.77 4.16 -2.93
CA HIS A 106 0.25 3.32 -3.57
C HIS A 106 -0.35 2.07 -4.24
N GLU A 107 -1.37 1.46 -3.64
CA GLU A 107 -2.09 0.34 -4.23
C GLU A 107 -2.76 0.75 -5.56
N LEU A 108 -3.48 1.88 -5.57
CA LEU A 108 -4.09 2.42 -6.78
C LEU A 108 -3.03 2.75 -7.85
N LEU A 109 -1.93 3.38 -7.47
CA LEU A 109 -0.79 3.64 -8.35
C LEU A 109 -0.23 2.35 -8.95
N TRP A 110 -0.05 1.33 -8.13
CA TRP A 110 0.45 0.04 -8.59
C TRP A 110 -0.50 -0.59 -9.63
N GLN A 111 -1.79 -0.66 -9.30
CA GLN A 111 -2.82 -1.22 -10.20
C GLN A 111 -2.88 -0.49 -11.53
N LEU A 112 -2.95 0.85 -11.52
CA LEU A 112 -3.03 1.66 -12.73
C LEU A 112 -1.73 1.62 -13.55
N THR A 113 -0.57 1.56 -12.87
CA THR A 113 0.73 1.43 -13.55
C THR A 113 0.86 0.07 -14.25
N GLU A 114 0.39 -1.02 -13.64
CA GLU A 114 0.33 -2.32 -14.29
C GLU A 114 -0.66 -2.33 -15.46
N ALA A 115 -1.83 -1.71 -15.31
CA ALA A 115 -2.80 -1.56 -16.38
C ALA A 115 -2.26 -0.73 -17.56
N ALA A 116 -1.52 0.33 -17.30
CA ALA A 116 -0.92 1.17 -18.34
C ALA A 116 0.10 0.43 -19.21
N LYS A 117 0.76 -0.60 -18.72
CA LYS A 117 1.63 -1.45 -19.53
C LYS A 117 0.86 -2.23 -20.59
N LEU A 118 -0.38 -2.59 -20.28
CA LEU A 118 -1.25 -3.34 -21.18
C LEU A 118 -1.99 -2.40 -22.15
N CYS A 119 -2.20 -1.15 -21.76
CA CYS A 119 -2.88 -0.13 -22.54
C CYS A 119 -2.08 1.19 -22.55
N PRO A 120 -0.99 1.30 -23.34
CA PRO A 120 -0.16 2.50 -23.39
C PRO A 120 -0.95 3.77 -23.79
N ALA A 121 -0.48 4.93 -23.34
CA ALA A 121 -1.11 6.24 -23.58
C ALA A 121 -1.33 6.55 -25.08
N THR A 122 -0.57 5.92 -25.96
CA THR A 122 -0.72 6.01 -27.42
C THR A 122 -1.94 5.27 -27.96
N ARG A 123 -2.62 4.45 -27.17
CA ARG A 123 -3.81 3.69 -27.55
C ARG A 123 -5.11 4.37 -27.09
N GLY A 124 -5.41 5.54 -27.67
CA GLY A 124 -6.71 6.20 -27.50
C GLY A 124 -6.91 6.86 -26.12
N ASP A 125 -8.15 7.19 -25.81
CA ASP A 125 -8.55 7.96 -24.63
C ASP A 125 -8.34 7.22 -23.29
N VAL A 126 -8.41 5.89 -23.28
CA VAL A 126 -8.18 5.08 -22.06
C VAL A 126 -6.76 5.24 -21.56
N GLY A 127 -5.76 5.13 -22.45
CA GLY A 127 -4.37 5.29 -22.09
C GLY A 127 -4.04 6.71 -21.60
N ALA A 128 -4.60 7.72 -22.24
CA ALA A 128 -4.43 9.10 -21.80
C ALA A 128 -5.08 9.36 -20.44
N THR A 129 -6.28 8.81 -20.20
CA THR A 129 -6.97 8.95 -18.90
C THR A 129 -6.22 8.19 -17.77
N LEU A 130 -5.66 7.02 -18.07
CA LEU A 130 -4.79 6.29 -17.14
C LEU A 130 -3.58 7.13 -16.71
N ALA A 131 -2.92 7.78 -17.68
CA ALA A 131 -1.76 8.61 -17.39
C ALA A 131 -2.12 9.80 -16.48
N LEU A 132 -3.24 10.47 -16.75
CA LEU A 132 -3.71 11.58 -15.91
C LEU A 132 -4.02 11.14 -14.47
N GLU A 133 -4.67 9.99 -14.29
CA GLU A 133 -4.98 9.48 -12.94
C GLU A 133 -3.72 9.03 -12.20
N ILE A 134 -2.78 8.41 -12.90
CA ILE A 134 -1.47 8.06 -12.33
C ILE A 134 -0.71 9.31 -11.88
N ASP A 135 -0.71 10.37 -12.70
CA ASP A 135 -0.05 11.64 -12.35
C ASP A 135 -0.69 12.30 -11.14
N ALA A 136 -2.03 12.28 -11.03
CA ALA A 136 -2.75 12.81 -9.88
C ALA A 136 -2.42 12.05 -8.59
N LEU A 137 -2.46 10.71 -8.62
CA LEU A 137 -2.09 9.86 -7.48
C LEU A 137 -0.60 9.98 -7.12
N ASP A 138 0.29 10.14 -8.12
CA ASP A 138 1.72 10.36 -7.87
C ASP A 138 1.98 11.71 -7.20
N ALA A 139 1.21 12.74 -7.54
CA ALA A 139 1.27 14.03 -6.85
C ALA A 139 0.87 13.89 -5.37
N ILE A 140 -0.23 13.18 -5.08
CA ILE A 140 -0.67 12.88 -3.70
C ILE A 140 0.42 12.10 -2.95
N ALA A 141 0.98 11.05 -3.54
CA ALA A 141 2.00 10.22 -2.90
C ALA A 141 3.31 10.99 -2.60
N ARG A 142 3.59 12.08 -3.34
CA ARG A 142 4.77 12.94 -3.13
C ARG A 142 4.54 14.10 -2.20
N ALA A 143 3.29 14.45 -1.93
CA ALA A 143 2.94 15.53 -1.05
C ALA A 143 3.50 15.32 0.38
N PRO A 144 3.59 16.36 1.21
CA PRO A 144 3.81 16.20 2.63
C PRO A 144 2.80 15.24 3.24
N TRP A 145 3.25 14.38 4.15
CA TRP A 145 2.35 13.38 4.74
C TRP A 145 1.15 13.99 5.47
N SER A 146 1.29 15.23 5.99
CA SER A 146 0.19 15.98 6.61
C SER A 146 -0.97 16.26 5.66
N ASP A 147 -0.68 16.39 4.37
CA ASP A 147 -1.69 16.72 3.37
C ASP A 147 -2.54 15.49 2.99
N LEU A 148 -2.10 14.28 3.38
CA LEU A 148 -2.84 13.04 3.13
C LEU A 148 -4.19 13.01 3.84
N PHE A 149 -4.33 13.69 4.99
CA PHE A 149 -5.58 13.74 5.75
C PHE A 149 -6.70 14.53 5.04
N ASP A 150 -6.34 15.42 4.13
CA ASP A 150 -7.27 16.25 3.38
C ASP A 150 -7.66 15.60 2.03
N VAL A 151 -7.11 14.42 1.72
CA VAL A 151 -7.37 13.75 0.44
C VAL A 151 -8.66 12.93 0.50
N ASP A 152 -9.61 13.28 -0.37
CA ASP A 152 -10.75 12.40 -0.66
C ASP A 152 -10.34 11.31 -1.67
N LEU A 153 -10.18 10.09 -1.19
CA LEU A 153 -9.82 8.92 -2.02
C LEU A 153 -11.02 8.32 -2.77
N GLY A 154 -12.25 8.70 -2.47
CA GLY A 154 -13.45 8.16 -3.12
C GLY A 154 -13.41 8.33 -4.64
N PRO A 155 -13.25 9.54 -5.17
CA PRO A 155 -13.15 9.79 -6.61
C PRO A 155 -12.02 8.99 -7.30
N HIS A 156 -10.86 8.86 -6.66
CA HIS A 156 -9.70 8.13 -7.18
C HIS A 156 -9.95 6.62 -7.24
N ARG A 157 -10.57 6.02 -6.21
CA ARG A 157 -10.99 4.61 -6.22
C ARG A 157 -11.99 4.33 -7.33
N ASP A 158 -12.97 5.21 -7.51
CA ASP A 158 -13.97 5.06 -8.56
C ASP A 158 -13.37 5.23 -9.96
N ALA A 159 -12.45 6.19 -10.14
CA ALA A 159 -11.71 6.36 -11.39
C ALA A 159 -10.87 5.12 -11.71
N ALA A 160 -10.11 4.62 -10.75
CA ALA A 160 -9.30 3.41 -10.91
C ALA A 160 -10.16 2.21 -11.29
N ARG A 161 -11.27 1.96 -10.59
CA ARG A 161 -12.20 0.87 -10.91
C ARG A 161 -12.72 0.96 -12.34
N ARG A 162 -13.19 2.16 -12.77
CA ARG A 162 -13.68 2.36 -14.15
C ARG A 162 -12.59 2.14 -15.18
N LEU A 163 -11.38 2.63 -14.95
CA LEU A 163 -10.24 2.48 -15.86
C LEU A 163 -9.81 1.03 -15.99
N LEU A 164 -9.70 0.29 -14.89
CA LEU A 164 -9.36 -1.13 -14.90
C LEU A 164 -10.40 -1.96 -15.65
N CYS A 165 -11.69 -1.68 -15.49
CA CYS A 165 -12.76 -2.30 -16.29
C CYS A 165 -12.57 -2.00 -17.78
N ARG A 166 -12.36 -0.73 -18.17
CA ARG A 166 -12.16 -0.35 -19.58
C ARG A 166 -10.92 -1.00 -20.22
N VAL A 167 -9.83 -1.13 -19.46
CA VAL A 167 -8.65 -1.87 -19.93
C VAL A 167 -8.98 -3.35 -20.13
N GLY A 168 -9.72 -3.95 -19.21
CA GLY A 168 -10.16 -5.33 -19.33
C GLY A 168 -11.02 -5.58 -20.56
N ASP A 169 -11.97 -4.69 -20.85
CA ASP A 169 -12.83 -4.77 -22.04
C ASP A 169 -11.99 -4.63 -23.33
N ALA A 170 -11.04 -3.70 -23.35
CA ALA A 170 -10.14 -3.49 -24.49
C ALA A 170 -9.20 -4.67 -24.77
N LEU A 171 -8.94 -5.51 -23.78
CA LEU A 171 -8.10 -6.71 -23.89
C LEU A 171 -8.90 -8.00 -24.17
N GLY A 172 -10.20 -7.90 -24.43
CA GLY A 172 -11.05 -9.05 -24.80
C GLY A 172 -11.69 -9.81 -23.64
N GLY A 173 -11.82 -9.18 -22.48
CA GLY A 173 -12.71 -9.63 -21.44
C GLY A 173 -12.08 -10.05 -20.09
N ARG A 174 -12.93 -10.48 -19.15
CA ARG A 174 -12.71 -10.63 -17.70
C ARG A 174 -11.50 -11.46 -17.23
N ARG A 175 -10.86 -12.24 -18.11
CA ARG A 175 -9.70 -13.07 -17.72
C ARG A 175 -8.44 -12.24 -17.49
N ALA A 176 -8.24 -11.16 -18.23
CA ALA A 176 -7.06 -10.29 -18.11
C ALA A 176 -7.12 -9.40 -16.84
N VAL A 177 -8.32 -9.05 -16.39
CA VAL A 177 -8.51 -8.16 -15.22
C VAL A 177 -8.33 -8.91 -13.89
N ARG A 178 -8.64 -10.20 -13.82
CA ARG A 178 -8.51 -10.99 -12.58
C ARG A 178 -7.09 -11.14 -12.05
N SER A 179 -6.08 -10.97 -12.90
CA SER A 179 -4.67 -10.97 -12.47
C SER A 179 -4.16 -9.59 -12.05
N LEU A 180 -4.94 -8.53 -12.28
CA LEU A 180 -4.57 -7.14 -11.97
C LEU A 180 -5.32 -6.57 -10.75
N VAL A 181 -6.38 -7.25 -10.33
CA VAL A 181 -7.30 -6.68 -9.35
C VAL A 181 -7.64 -7.77 -8.33
N VAL A 182 -7.00 -7.71 -7.17
CA VAL A 182 -7.59 -8.20 -5.94
C VAL A 182 -8.54 -7.07 -5.49
N LEU A 183 -9.78 -7.11 -6.02
CA LEU A 183 -10.87 -6.27 -5.55
C LEU A 183 -11.60 -7.09 -4.47
N ASP A 184 -11.27 -6.86 -3.22
CA ASP A 184 -12.14 -7.07 -2.06
C ASP A 184 -12.50 -5.72 -1.45
#